data_431426fbc7a1d7046c91134c305b4719
#
_entry.id   431426fbc7a1d7046c91134c305b4719
#
_cell.length_a   1.000
_cell.length_b   1.000
_cell.length_c   1.000
_cell.angle_alpha   90.00
_cell.angle_beta   90.00
_cell.angle_gamma   90.00
#
_symmetry.space_group_name_H-M   'P 1'
#
loop_
_entity.id
_entity.type
_entity.pdbx_description
1 polymer ?
#
loop_
_entity_poly.entity_id
_entity_poly.type
_entity_poly.pdbx_seq_one_letter_code
_entity_poly.pdbx_strand_id
1 'polypeptide(L)'
;MKSTMVEATHPEDKVKAYYHWRASNYDAGSSFEIEHHLEAIQLAEIQEGWRVLDVACGTGRATLDLAKAIGTAGQVDALDLSEDMLNQARAKLEKAGLNQRVVFTQGNARALSYPDGIFDVLYNGYMFDLIPVDGFLPILKEFLRVLKPGGKIVLVNMSKPDSKKTFYETIYEKGVAVMPCRPVLMGTFLEEAGFSDVTRLYRRTHGLLVSRLWGTEIISGRKPA
;
A
#
# COMPACT_ATOMS: atom_id res chain seq x y z
N MET A 1 17.40 -7.39 -15.64
CA MET A 1 16.83 -8.77 -15.48
C MET A 1 15.35 -8.61 -15.23
N LYS A 2 14.48 -9.20 -16.08
CA LYS A 2 13.03 -9.21 -15.78
C LYS A 2 12.83 -9.90 -14.44
N SER A 3 12.08 -9.25 -13.57
CA SER A 3 11.72 -9.74 -12.25
C SER A 3 11.12 -11.15 -12.33
N THR A 4 11.59 -12.07 -11.49
CA THR A 4 11.06 -13.43 -11.35
C THR A 4 9.78 -13.46 -10.50
N MET A 5 8.98 -12.39 -10.53
CA MET A 5 7.68 -12.34 -9.84
C MET A 5 6.68 -13.24 -10.57
N VAL A 6 5.87 -13.90 -9.78
CA VAL A 6 4.70 -14.63 -10.26
C VAL A 6 3.61 -13.65 -10.63
N GLU A 7 2.90 -13.91 -11.73
CA GLU A 7 1.78 -13.07 -12.17
C GLU A 7 0.56 -13.20 -11.24
N ALA A 8 -0.27 -12.17 -11.17
CA ALA A 8 -1.52 -12.24 -10.44
C ALA A 8 -2.47 -13.24 -11.13
N THR A 9 -2.92 -14.23 -10.39
CA THR A 9 -3.79 -15.30 -10.94
C THR A 9 -5.27 -15.07 -10.65
N HIS A 10 -5.60 -14.12 -9.76
CA HIS A 10 -6.97 -13.84 -9.38
C HIS A 10 -7.50 -12.61 -10.16
N PRO A 11 -8.63 -12.75 -10.87
CA PRO A 11 -9.30 -11.61 -11.50
C PRO A 11 -9.73 -10.56 -10.47
N GLU A 12 -9.80 -9.30 -10.89
CA GLU A 12 -10.10 -8.15 -10.01
C GLU A 12 -11.44 -8.29 -9.27
N ASP A 13 -12.46 -8.85 -9.93
CA ASP A 13 -13.76 -9.11 -9.31
C ASP A 13 -13.68 -10.12 -8.16
N LYS A 14 -12.84 -11.15 -8.28
CA LYS A 14 -12.57 -12.11 -7.21
C LYS A 14 -11.82 -11.49 -6.04
N VAL A 15 -10.86 -10.63 -6.32
CA VAL A 15 -10.13 -9.87 -5.30
C VAL A 15 -11.09 -8.95 -4.55
N LYS A 16 -11.94 -8.19 -5.26
CA LYS A 16 -12.99 -7.34 -4.65
C LYS A 16 -13.93 -8.15 -3.76
N ALA A 17 -14.44 -9.28 -4.24
CA ALA A 17 -15.33 -10.15 -3.49
C ALA A 17 -14.67 -10.70 -2.21
N TYR A 18 -13.40 -11.08 -2.28
CA TYR A 18 -12.63 -11.54 -1.12
C TYR A 18 -12.51 -10.46 -0.04
N TYR A 19 -12.14 -9.22 -0.42
CA TYR A 19 -11.99 -8.12 0.53
C TYR A 19 -13.35 -7.61 1.06
N HIS A 20 -14.40 -7.60 0.24
CA HIS A 20 -15.77 -7.33 0.71
C HIS A 20 -16.19 -8.32 1.82
N TRP A 21 -15.99 -9.63 1.58
CA TRP A 21 -16.28 -10.67 2.59
C TRP A 21 -15.42 -10.52 3.86
N ARG A 22 -14.15 -10.15 3.72
CA ARG A 22 -13.24 -10.00 4.85
C ARG A 22 -13.37 -8.68 5.59
N ALA A 23 -14.03 -7.69 5.04
CA ALA A 23 -14.02 -6.33 5.57
C ALA A 23 -14.34 -6.28 7.08
N SER A 24 -15.36 -7.01 7.55
CA SER A 24 -15.78 -7.01 8.96
C SER A 24 -14.73 -7.57 9.95
N ASN A 25 -13.82 -8.43 9.48
CA ASN A 25 -12.82 -9.12 10.32
C ASN A 25 -11.37 -8.87 9.84
N TYR A 26 -11.17 -7.91 8.93
CA TYR A 26 -9.87 -7.68 8.30
C TYR A 26 -8.78 -7.35 9.33
N ASP A 27 -9.06 -6.43 10.23
CA ASP A 27 -8.09 -5.97 11.24
C ASP A 27 -7.62 -7.09 12.18
N ALA A 28 -8.48 -8.04 12.53
CA ALA A 28 -8.12 -9.14 13.39
C ALA A 28 -7.16 -10.14 12.69
N GLY A 29 -7.32 -10.31 11.37
CA GLY A 29 -6.49 -11.21 10.57
C GLY A 29 -5.17 -10.62 10.08
N SER A 30 -4.99 -9.29 10.17
CA SER A 30 -3.82 -8.57 9.63
C SER A 30 -2.98 -7.88 10.72
N SER A 31 -3.05 -8.37 11.96
CA SER A 31 -2.31 -7.77 13.09
C SER A 31 -0.78 -7.73 12.88
N PHE A 32 -0.23 -8.68 12.10
CA PHE A 32 1.20 -8.74 11.76
C PHE A 32 1.65 -7.58 10.85
N GLU A 33 0.73 -6.89 10.19
CA GLU A 33 1.01 -5.75 9.31
C GLU A 33 1.29 -4.46 10.10
N ILE A 34 0.87 -4.39 11.38
CA ILE A 34 0.93 -3.17 12.19
C ILE A 34 2.35 -2.64 12.31
N GLU A 35 3.32 -3.51 12.66
CA GLU A 35 4.71 -3.10 12.85
C GLU A 35 5.30 -2.54 11.55
N HIS A 36 4.97 -3.17 10.42
CA HIS A 36 5.45 -2.74 9.11
C HIS A 36 4.83 -1.41 8.68
N HIS A 37 3.54 -1.18 8.98
CA HIS A 37 2.90 0.11 8.75
C HIS A 37 3.54 1.22 9.58
N LEU A 38 3.80 0.99 10.86
CA LEU A 38 4.44 1.98 11.72
C LEU A 38 5.87 2.31 11.28
N GLU A 39 6.66 1.30 10.90
CA GLU A 39 8.00 1.51 10.35
C GLU A 39 7.96 2.30 9.03
N ALA A 40 7.00 1.99 8.15
CA ALA A 40 6.80 2.70 6.89
C ALA A 40 6.40 4.17 7.09
N ILE A 41 5.52 4.45 8.07
CA ILE A 41 5.12 5.81 8.42
C ILE A 41 6.30 6.60 9.00
N GLN A 42 7.15 5.98 9.82
CA GLN A 42 8.38 6.60 10.28
C GLN A 42 9.33 6.92 9.11
N LEU A 43 9.47 5.98 8.17
CA LEU A 43 10.29 6.19 6.98
C LEU A 43 9.73 7.29 6.07
N ALA A 44 8.45 7.56 6.10
CA ALA A 44 7.82 8.64 5.34
C ALA A 44 8.26 10.03 5.81
N GLU A 45 8.80 10.17 7.03
CA GLU A 45 9.32 11.43 7.60
C GLU A 45 8.28 12.56 7.56
N ILE A 46 7.02 12.21 7.80
CA ILE A 46 5.88 13.12 7.70
C ILE A 46 6.04 14.28 8.67
N GLN A 47 5.78 15.50 8.19
CA GLN A 47 5.82 16.71 8.99
C GLN A 47 4.42 17.26 9.24
N GLU A 48 4.27 18.01 10.32
CA GLU A 48 3.02 18.69 10.63
C GLU A 48 2.62 19.66 9.50
N GLY A 49 1.35 19.67 9.16
CA GLY A 49 0.80 20.51 8.10
C GLY A 49 0.93 19.93 6.69
N TRP A 50 1.55 18.78 6.51
CA TRP A 50 1.67 18.14 5.19
C TRP A 50 0.35 17.55 4.70
N ARG A 51 0.25 17.44 3.38
CA ARG A 51 -0.84 16.73 2.71
C ARG A 51 -0.37 15.36 2.25
N VAL A 52 -1.01 14.31 2.77
CA VAL A 52 -0.66 12.91 2.54
C VAL A 52 -1.78 12.21 1.77
N LEU A 53 -1.43 11.44 0.75
CA LEU A 53 -2.37 10.54 0.06
C LEU A 53 -2.15 9.11 0.56
N ASP A 54 -3.20 8.49 1.08
CA ASP A 54 -3.25 7.07 1.45
C ASP A 54 -4.06 6.31 0.39
N VAL A 55 -3.39 5.58 -0.48
CA VAL A 55 -4.02 4.85 -1.60
C VAL A 55 -4.29 3.40 -1.19
N ALA A 56 -5.49 2.92 -1.48
CA ALA A 56 -6.02 1.64 -1.00
C ALA A 56 -5.98 1.58 0.55
N CYS A 57 -6.60 2.59 1.17
CA CYS A 57 -6.55 2.79 2.61
C CYS A 57 -7.26 1.70 3.42
N GLY A 58 -8.07 0.86 2.77
CA GLY A 58 -8.79 -0.24 3.39
C GLY A 58 -9.66 0.24 4.55
N THR A 59 -9.56 -0.45 5.68
CA THR A 59 -10.29 -0.11 6.93
C THR A 59 -9.71 1.10 7.67
N GLY A 60 -8.76 1.84 7.08
CA GLY A 60 -8.19 3.06 7.66
C GLY A 60 -7.15 2.82 8.76
N ARG A 61 -6.51 1.67 8.82
CA ARG A 61 -5.49 1.38 9.86
C ARG A 61 -4.29 2.30 9.70
N ALA A 62 -3.67 2.35 8.53
CA ALA A 62 -2.56 3.26 8.25
C ALA A 62 -3.03 4.72 8.27
N THR A 63 -4.22 5.01 7.71
CA THR A 63 -4.84 6.34 7.71
C THR A 63 -4.90 6.95 9.12
N LEU A 64 -5.23 6.13 10.13
CA LEU A 64 -5.29 6.56 11.53
C LEU A 64 -3.94 7.11 12.02
N ASP A 65 -2.86 6.41 11.72
CA ASP A 65 -1.51 6.79 12.16
C ASP A 65 -0.93 7.92 11.30
N LEU A 66 -1.24 7.96 10.01
CA LEU A 66 -0.97 9.10 9.13
C LEU A 66 -1.66 10.37 9.63
N ALA A 67 -2.95 10.29 10.02
CA ALA A 67 -3.71 11.42 10.55
C ALA A 67 -3.18 11.95 11.89
N LYS A 68 -2.52 11.11 12.68
CA LYS A 68 -1.79 11.56 13.88
C LYS A 68 -0.49 12.29 13.49
N ALA A 69 0.25 11.73 12.53
CA ALA A 69 1.57 12.24 12.14
C ALA A 69 1.51 13.63 11.48
N ILE A 70 0.48 13.94 10.70
CA ILE A 70 0.32 15.25 10.03
C ILE A 70 -0.05 16.41 10.98
N GLY A 71 -0.36 16.13 12.25
CA GLY A 71 -0.79 17.14 13.22
C GLY A 71 -2.18 17.72 12.93
N THR A 72 -2.44 18.92 13.44
CA THR A 72 -3.76 19.57 13.32
C THR A 72 -3.92 20.41 12.06
N ALA A 73 -2.84 20.81 11.44
CA ALA A 73 -2.82 21.67 10.24
C ALA A 73 -2.73 20.88 8.92
N GLY A 74 -2.45 19.57 9.00
CA GLY A 74 -2.30 18.72 7.82
C GLY A 74 -3.61 18.08 7.37
N GLN A 75 -3.56 17.37 6.24
CA GLN A 75 -4.68 16.60 5.69
C GLN A 75 -4.22 15.25 5.15
N VAL A 76 -4.98 14.21 5.42
CA VAL A 76 -4.88 12.92 4.72
C VAL A 76 -6.02 12.80 3.74
N ASP A 77 -5.70 12.54 2.47
CA ASP A 77 -6.68 12.08 1.48
C ASP A 77 -6.60 10.55 1.43
N ALA A 78 -7.67 9.88 1.85
CA ALA A 78 -7.74 8.42 1.94
C ALA A 78 -8.62 7.88 0.82
N LEU A 79 -8.00 7.12 -0.10
CA LEU A 79 -8.68 6.58 -1.28
C LEU A 79 -8.75 5.07 -1.21
N ASP A 80 -9.93 4.52 -1.47
CA ASP A 80 -10.12 3.07 -1.67
C ASP A 80 -11.14 2.80 -2.78
N LEU A 81 -11.04 1.62 -3.39
CA LEU A 81 -11.97 1.18 -4.43
C LEU A 81 -13.31 0.72 -3.83
N SER A 82 -13.31 0.28 -2.57
CA SER A 82 -14.44 -0.29 -1.85
C SER A 82 -15.07 0.72 -0.89
N GLU A 83 -16.35 1.05 -1.12
CA GLU A 83 -17.10 1.90 -0.21
C GLU A 83 -17.29 1.26 1.19
N ASP A 84 -17.37 -0.08 1.26
CA ASP A 84 -17.46 -0.78 2.55
C ASP A 84 -16.20 -0.61 3.39
N MET A 85 -15.02 -0.62 2.75
CA MET A 85 -13.75 -0.32 3.42
C MET A 85 -13.73 1.13 3.91
N LEU A 86 -14.14 2.08 3.06
CA LEU A 86 -14.20 3.49 3.43
C LEU A 86 -15.17 3.74 4.59
N ASN A 87 -16.30 3.04 4.65
CA ASN A 87 -17.25 3.16 5.76
C ASN A 87 -16.63 2.71 7.10
N GLN A 88 -15.85 1.64 7.09
CA GLN A 88 -15.12 1.20 8.28
C GLN A 88 -14.00 2.17 8.66
N ALA A 89 -13.28 2.70 7.66
CA ALA A 89 -12.26 3.71 7.89
C ALA A 89 -12.86 4.97 8.54
N ARG A 90 -13.98 5.48 8.00
CA ARG A 90 -14.71 6.64 8.59
C ARG A 90 -15.06 6.39 10.05
N ALA A 91 -15.71 5.26 10.36
CA ALA A 91 -16.09 4.91 11.72
C ALA A 91 -14.87 4.82 12.67
N LYS A 92 -13.74 4.26 12.19
CA LYS A 92 -12.49 4.17 12.96
C LYS A 92 -11.90 5.54 13.26
N LEU A 93 -11.83 6.42 12.27
CA LEU A 93 -11.30 7.79 12.43
C LEU A 93 -12.20 8.65 13.28
N GLU A 94 -13.53 8.51 13.16
CA GLU A 94 -14.51 9.19 14.01
C GLU A 94 -14.36 8.78 15.48
N LYS A 95 -14.26 7.47 15.75
CA LYS A 95 -14.02 6.95 17.11
C LYS A 95 -12.73 7.48 17.73
N ALA A 96 -11.72 7.77 16.90
CA ALA A 96 -10.45 8.34 17.33
C ALA A 96 -10.47 9.88 17.42
N GLY A 97 -11.55 10.56 17.01
CA GLY A 97 -11.64 12.02 16.97
C GLY A 97 -10.76 12.68 15.90
N LEU A 98 -10.41 11.93 14.84
CA LEU A 98 -9.48 12.37 13.78
C LEU A 98 -10.16 12.53 12.41
N ASN A 99 -11.44 12.30 12.30
CA ASN A 99 -12.21 12.36 11.06
C ASN A 99 -12.07 13.72 10.33
N GLN A 100 -11.89 14.80 11.06
CA GLN A 100 -11.74 16.17 10.50
C GLN A 100 -10.42 16.38 9.74
N ARG A 101 -9.45 15.49 9.93
CA ARG A 101 -8.14 15.54 9.24
C ARG A 101 -8.10 14.68 7.99
N VAL A 102 -9.18 13.94 7.68
CA VAL A 102 -9.20 12.94 6.63
C VAL A 102 -10.34 13.19 5.64
N VAL A 103 -10.01 13.23 4.36
CA VAL A 103 -10.97 13.25 3.26
C VAL A 103 -11.01 11.86 2.64
N PHE A 104 -12.18 11.22 2.66
CA PHE A 104 -12.37 9.88 2.10
C PHE A 104 -12.96 9.95 0.70
N THR A 105 -12.31 9.29 -0.24
CA THR A 105 -12.70 9.27 -1.66
C THR A 105 -12.78 7.84 -2.16
N GLN A 106 -13.92 7.45 -2.74
CA GLN A 106 -13.98 6.22 -3.50
C GLN A 106 -13.32 6.45 -4.86
N GLY A 107 -12.32 5.64 -5.21
CA GLY A 107 -11.57 5.85 -6.44
C GLY A 107 -10.64 4.68 -6.79
N ASN A 108 -10.08 4.76 -7.99
CA ASN A 108 -9.17 3.76 -8.53
C ASN A 108 -7.75 4.32 -8.62
N ALA A 109 -6.78 3.59 -8.08
CA ALA A 109 -5.36 3.94 -8.12
C ALA A 109 -4.79 4.10 -9.54
N ARG A 110 -5.45 3.52 -10.55
CA ARG A 110 -5.06 3.63 -11.97
C ARG A 110 -5.39 4.99 -12.60
N ALA A 111 -6.29 5.76 -11.97
CA ALA A 111 -6.75 7.06 -12.47
C ALA A 111 -7.14 7.93 -11.26
N LEU A 112 -6.16 8.60 -10.69
CA LEU A 112 -6.36 9.45 -9.53
C LEU A 112 -7.00 10.78 -9.92
N SER A 113 -8.15 11.12 -9.32
CA SER A 113 -8.88 12.38 -9.57
C SER A 113 -8.28 13.57 -8.81
N TYR A 114 -6.96 13.61 -8.69
CA TYR A 114 -6.22 14.69 -8.04
C TYR A 114 -5.38 15.46 -9.06
N PRO A 115 -5.18 16.78 -8.86
CA PRO A 115 -4.23 17.58 -9.65
C PRO A 115 -2.79 17.08 -9.48
N ASP A 116 -1.93 17.48 -10.41
CA ASP A 116 -0.49 17.23 -10.33
C ASP A 116 0.14 17.96 -9.14
N GLY A 117 1.08 17.31 -8.49
CA GLY A 117 1.99 17.97 -7.56
C GLY A 117 1.36 18.55 -6.30
N ILE A 118 0.36 17.88 -5.71
CA ILE A 118 -0.31 18.40 -4.51
C ILE A 118 0.02 17.67 -3.21
N PHE A 119 0.59 16.46 -3.28
CA PHE A 119 0.91 15.68 -2.09
C PHE A 119 2.38 15.74 -1.72
N ASP A 120 2.67 15.92 -0.44
CA ASP A 120 4.01 15.84 0.13
C ASP A 120 4.47 14.39 0.25
N VAL A 121 3.54 13.51 0.63
CA VAL A 121 3.76 12.06 0.76
C VAL A 121 2.62 11.30 0.13
N LEU A 122 2.96 10.20 -0.55
CA LEU A 122 2.02 9.15 -0.95
C LEU A 122 2.39 7.86 -0.22
N TYR A 123 1.42 7.30 0.48
CA TYR A 123 1.50 6.02 1.17
C TYR A 123 0.60 4.98 0.49
N ASN A 124 1.07 3.74 0.40
CA ASN A 124 0.25 2.62 -0.04
C ASN A 124 0.70 1.34 0.67
N GLY A 125 -0.25 0.59 1.20
CA GLY A 125 0.01 -0.69 1.86
C GLY A 125 -0.75 -1.86 1.25
N TYR A 126 -0.04 -2.94 0.90
CA TYR A 126 -0.59 -4.23 0.49
C TYR A 126 -1.60 -4.17 -0.68
N MET A 127 -1.31 -3.35 -1.70
CA MET A 127 -2.12 -3.26 -2.92
C MET A 127 -1.42 -3.92 -4.12
N PHE A 128 -0.11 -3.66 -4.31
CA PHE A 128 0.60 -4.15 -5.50
C PHE A 128 0.71 -5.67 -5.54
N ASP A 129 0.69 -6.33 -4.41
CA ASP A 129 0.62 -7.79 -4.28
C ASP A 129 -0.68 -8.42 -4.81
N LEU A 130 -1.67 -7.59 -5.17
CA LEU A 130 -2.94 -7.98 -5.79
C LEU A 130 -3.02 -7.61 -7.28
N ILE A 131 -2.22 -6.65 -7.72
CA ILE A 131 -2.31 -6.05 -9.06
C ILE A 131 -1.48 -6.88 -10.06
N PRO A 132 -1.97 -7.16 -11.29
CA PRO A 132 -1.15 -7.69 -12.38
C PRO A 132 0.07 -6.81 -12.67
N VAL A 133 1.19 -7.45 -13.06
CA VAL A 133 2.49 -6.76 -13.23
C VAL A 133 2.43 -5.63 -14.27
N ASP A 134 1.63 -5.79 -15.32
CA ASP A 134 1.41 -4.76 -16.35
C ASP A 134 0.72 -3.49 -15.80
N GLY A 135 0.01 -3.61 -14.69
CA GLY A 135 -0.62 -2.50 -13.99
C GLY A 135 0.32 -1.66 -13.13
N PHE A 136 1.54 -2.14 -12.82
CA PHE A 136 2.44 -1.45 -11.89
C PHE A 136 2.91 -0.10 -12.40
N LEU A 137 3.48 -0.05 -13.58
CA LEU A 137 4.00 1.20 -14.15
C LEU A 137 2.94 2.28 -14.36
N PRO A 138 1.75 1.99 -14.93
CA PRO A 138 0.69 2.99 -15.03
C PRO A 138 0.29 3.58 -13.67
N ILE A 139 0.14 2.75 -12.63
CA ILE A 139 -0.20 3.19 -11.28
C ILE A 139 0.92 4.04 -10.68
N LEU A 140 2.17 3.60 -10.77
CA LEU A 140 3.32 4.34 -10.26
C LEU A 140 3.52 5.69 -10.94
N LYS A 141 3.20 5.81 -12.23
CA LYS A 141 3.21 7.08 -12.96
C LYS A 141 2.13 8.04 -12.44
N GLU A 142 0.92 7.55 -12.12
CA GLU A 142 -0.11 8.36 -11.46
C GLU A 142 0.35 8.81 -10.07
N PHE A 143 1.00 7.93 -9.32
CA PHE A 143 1.56 8.28 -8.02
C PHE A 143 2.65 9.37 -8.12
N LEU A 144 3.54 9.22 -9.11
CA LEU A 144 4.57 10.23 -9.39
C LEU A 144 3.93 11.57 -9.81
N ARG A 145 2.87 11.55 -10.62
CA ARG A 145 2.18 12.75 -11.10
C ARG A 145 1.66 13.60 -9.96
N VAL A 146 0.93 12.98 -9.01
CA VAL A 146 0.24 13.69 -7.92
C VAL A 146 1.17 14.15 -6.79
N LEU A 147 2.37 13.59 -6.68
CA LEU A 147 3.39 14.03 -5.74
C LEU A 147 3.98 15.38 -6.15
N LYS A 148 4.26 16.23 -5.18
CA LYS A 148 5.08 17.45 -5.36
C LYS A 148 6.49 17.08 -5.81
N PRO A 149 7.23 17.95 -6.53
CA PRO A 149 8.68 17.82 -6.68
C PRO A 149 9.35 17.63 -5.31
N GLY A 150 10.24 16.65 -5.17
CA GLY A 150 10.82 16.24 -3.89
C GLY A 150 9.91 15.41 -2.97
N GLY A 151 8.64 15.28 -3.31
CA GLY A 151 7.67 14.48 -2.53
C GLY A 151 8.06 13.01 -2.45
N LYS A 152 7.65 12.34 -1.38
CA LYS A 152 8.08 10.99 -1.04
C LYS A 152 6.96 9.96 -1.28
N ILE A 153 7.32 8.83 -1.87
CA ILE A 153 6.46 7.64 -1.92
C ILE A 153 6.95 6.61 -0.90
N VAL A 154 6.02 5.95 -0.21
CA VAL A 154 6.31 4.80 0.65
C VAL A 154 5.31 3.70 0.35
N LEU A 155 5.81 2.52 -0.02
CA LEU A 155 5.01 1.33 -0.28
C LEU A 155 5.35 0.24 0.72
N VAL A 156 4.32 -0.49 1.14
CA VAL A 156 4.45 -1.71 1.95
C VAL A 156 3.79 -2.85 1.18
N ASN A 157 4.53 -3.93 0.93
CA ASN A 157 3.99 -5.04 0.14
C ASN A 157 4.42 -6.39 0.72
N MET A 158 3.61 -7.41 0.49
CA MET A 158 4.07 -8.79 0.60
C MET A 158 5.24 -8.98 -0.35
N SER A 159 6.36 -9.54 0.13
CA SER A 159 7.59 -9.60 -0.65
C SER A 159 8.45 -10.81 -0.31
N LYS A 160 9.59 -10.91 -0.98
CA LYS A 160 10.62 -11.94 -0.82
C LYS A 160 12.02 -11.32 -0.76
N PRO A 161 13.00 -12.04 -0.20
CA PRO A 161 14.32 -11.45 0.02
C PRO A 161 15.07 -11.15 -1.28
N ASP A 162 14.89 -11.99 -2.28
CA ASP A 162 15.58 -11.91 -3.57
C ASP A 162 14.68 -12.36 -4.73
N SER A 163 15.26 -12.52 -5.89
CA SER A 163 14.58 -12.95 -7.11
C SER A 163 14.21 -14.44 -7.16
N LYS A 164 14.58 -15.25 -6.16
CA LYS A 164 14.27 -16.68 -6.16
C LYS A 164 12.79 -16.91 -5.89
N LYS A 165 12.24 -17.90 -6.55
CA LYS A 165 10.86 -18.33 -6.34
C LYS A 165 10.70 -18.95 -4.95
N THR A 166 9.72 -18.49 -4.20
CA THR A 166 9.39 -19.03 -2.88
C THR A 166 8.49 -20.25 -2.99
N PHE A 167 8.39 -21.02 -1.91
CA PHE A 167 7.41 -22.11 -1.83
C PHE A 167 5.97 -21.58 -1.92
N TYR A 168 5.70 -20.43 -1.30
CA TYR A 168 4.39 -19.78 -1.38
C TYR A 168 4.00 -19.45 -2.83
N GLU A 169 4.91 -18.88 -3.62
CA GLU A 169 4.65 -18.58 -5.02
C GLU A 169 4.34 -19.85 -5.83
N THR A 170 4.91 -20.99 -5.45
CA THR A 170 4.63 -22.27 -6.10
C THR A 170 3.19 -22.75 -5.83
N ILE A 171 2.69 -22.60 -4.62
CA ILE A 171 1.30 -22.96 -4.29
C ILE A 171 0.31 -21.92 -4.82
N TYR A 172 0.70 -20.65 -4.88
CA TYR A 172 -0.10 -19.58 -5.46
C TYR A 172 -0.38 -19.80 -6.95
N GLU A 173 0.64 -20.09 -7.75
CA GLU A 173 0.48 -20.42 -9.19
C GLU A 173 -0.40 -21.65 -9.44
N LYS A 174 -0.39 -22.61 -8.52
CA LYS A 174 -1.26 -23.79 -8.60
C LYS A 174 -2.72 -23.51 -8.20
N GLY A 175 -3.04 -22.28 -7.81
CA GLY A 175 -4.38 -21.89 -7.36
C GLY A 175 -4.78 -22.50 -6.01
N VAL A 176 -3.83 -22.97 -5.21
CA VAL A 176 -4.07 -23.59 -3.88
C VAL A 176 -3.83 -22.59 -2.74
N ALA A 177 -3.32 -21.40 -3.04
CA ALA A 177 -3.13 -20.37 -2.03
C ALA A 177 -4.48 -19.82 -1.54
N VAL A 178 -4.61 -19.68 -0.22
CA VAL A 178 -5.85 -19.19 0.41
C VAL A 178 -6.06 -17.68 0.21
N MET A 179 -4.96 -16.94 0.04
CA MET A 179 -4.98 -15.49 -0.13
C MET A 179 -4.73 -15.11 -1.59
N PRO A 180 -5.38 -14.04 -2.09
CA PRO A 180 -5.20 -13.57 -3.47
C PRO A 180 -3.90 -12.79 -3.69
N CYS A 181 -3.12 -12.52 -2.63
CA CYS A 181 -1.88 -11.77 -2.67
C CYS A 181 -0.66 -12.64 -2.94
N ARG A 182 0.36 -12.05 -3.51
CA ARG A 182 1.65 -12.71 -3.83
C ARG A 182 2.85 -11.80 -3.57
N PRO A 183 4.06 -12.37 -3.32
CA PRO A 183 5.26 -11.56 -3.17
C PRO A 183 5.59 -10.75 -4.42
N VAL A 184 5.87 -9.47 -4.23
CA VAL A 184 6.31 -8.54 -5.28
C VAL A 184 7.68 -7.94 -4.96
N LEU A 185 8.33 -7.38 -5.97
CA LEU A 185 9.62 -6.68 -5.88
C LEU A 185 9.47 -5.35 -6.64
N MET A 186 9.32 -4.26 -5.91
CA MET A 186 8.92 -2.98 -6.49
C MET A 186 10.10 -2.07 -6.90
N GLY A 187 11.33 -2.36 -6.48
CA GLY A 187 12.48 -1.46 -6.66
C GLY A 187 12.67 -0.98 -8.09
N THR A 188 12.84 -1.91 -9.04
CA THR A 188 13.05 -1.57 -10.46
C THR A 188 11.86 -0.85 -11.09
N PHE A 189 10.64 -1.12 -10.62
CA PHE A 189 9.44 -0.44 -11.13
C PHE A 189 9.34 1.01 -10.65
N LEU A 190 9.78 1.31 -9.41
CA LEU A 190 9.86 2.69 -8.95
C LEU A 190 10.88 3.48 -9.78
N GLU A 191 12.07 2.91 -10.00
CA GLU A 191 13.12 3.53 -10.84
C GLU A 191 12.62 3.76 -12.27
N GLU A 192 11.98 2.75 -12.88
CA GLU A 192 11.42 2.84 -14.24
C GLU A 192 10.25 3.85 -14.34
N ALA A 193 9.49 4.02 -13.26
CA ALA A 193 8.44 5.04 -13.19
C ALA A 193 8.99 6.46 -13.05
N GLY A 194 10.27 6.64 -12.70
CA GLY A 194 10.96 7.93 -12.60
C GLY A 194 11.22 8.40 -11.16
N PHE A 195 11.07 7.55 -10.16
CA PHE A 195 11.47 7.87 -8.78
C PHE A 195 12.99 7.76 -8.60
N SER A 196 13.55 8.69 -7.83
CA SER A 196 14.95 8.67 -7.36
C SER A 196 15.04 8.21 -5.91
N ASP A 197 16.28 8.03 -5.42
CA ASP A 197 16.60 7.67 -4.03
C ASP A 197 15.81 6.44 -3.53
N VAL A 198 15.64 5.46 -4.42
CA VAL A 198 14.88 4.26 -4.11
C VAL A 198 15.62 3.43 -3.07
N THR A 199 14.99 3.24 -1.91
CA THR A 199 15.51 2.41 -0.81
C THR A 199 14.54 1.32 -0.46
N ARG A 200 15.05 0.11 -0.19
CA ARG A 200 14.26 -1.07 0.11
C ARG A 200 14.70 -1.69 1.43
N LEU A 201 13.76 -1.84 2.35
CA LEU A 201 13.91 -2.63 3.57
C LEU A 201 13.10 -3.91 3.43
N TYR A 202 13.74 -5.05 3.68
CA TYR A 202 13.05 -6.33 3.72
C TYR A 202 12.93 -6.81 5.17
N ARG A 203 11.72 -7.19 5.57
CA ARG A 203 11.42 -7.72 6.89
C ARG A 203 10.86 -9.13 6.76
N ARG A 204 11.48 -10.08 7.44
CA ARG A 204 10.94 -11.43 7.53
C ARG A 204 9.74 -11.40 8.47
N THR A 205 8.59 -11.87 8.02
CA THR A 205 7.41 -11.98 8.86
C THR A 205 7.64 -13.03 9.93
N HIS A 206 7.48 -12.65 11.21
CA HIS A 206 7.54 -13.56 12.35
C HIS A 206 6.12 -13.92 12.78
N GLY A 207 5.84 -15.19 13.02
CA GLY A 207 4.51 -15.64 13.46
C GLY A 207 4.18 -17.07 13.08
N LEU A 208 2.91 -17.38 12.86
CA LEU A 208 2.40 -18.70 12.46
C LEU A 208 3.18 -19.29 11.28
N LEU A 209 3.21 -20.62 11.18
CA LEU A 209 4.03 -21.37 10.20
C LEU A 209 3.89 -20.85 8.76
N VAL A 210 2.71 -20.36 8.40
CA VAL A 210 2.40 -19.79 7.08
C VAL A 210 3.12 -18.45 6.85
N SER A 211 3.29 -17.61 7.87
CA SER A 211 3.95 -16.30 7.75
C SER A 211 5.47 -16.40 7.57
N ARG A 212 6.05 -17.61 7.71
CA ARG A 212 7.48 -17.86 7.40
C ARG A 212 7.76 -18.06 5.91
N LEU A 213 6.73 -18.14 5.09
CA LEU A 213 6.85 -18.43 3.66
C LEU A 213 7.12 -17.17 2.81
N TRP A 214 6.86 -15.99 3.37
CA TRP A 214 7.13 -14.69 2.74
C TRP A 214 7.56 -13.66 3.79
N GLY A 215 7.93 -12.47 3.33
CA GLY A 215 8.21 -11.31 4.17
C GLY A 215 7.48 -10.09 3.64
N THR A 216 7.81 -8.95 4.21
CA THR A 216 7.32 -7.64 3.79
C THR A 216 8.47 -6.81 3.27
N GLU A 217 8.29 -6.10 2.17
CA GLU A 217 9.15 -4.99 1.82
C GLU A 217 8.48 -3.67 2.22
N ILE A 218 9.30 -2.78 2.76
CA ILE A 218 9.00 -1.37 2.88
C ILE A 218 9.94 -0.68 1.90
N ILE A 219 9.38 -0.02 0.91
CA ILE A 219 10.17 0.62 -0.11
C ILE A 219 9.78 2.08 -0.25
N SER A 220 10.75 2.96 -0.36
CA SER A 220 10.53 4.38 -0.56
C SER A 220 11.31 4.92 -1.74
N GLY A 221 10.84 6.04 -2.27
CA GLY A 221 11.52 6.81 -3.31
C GLY A 221 11.09 8.27 -3.25
N ARG A 222 11.72 9.12 -4.03
CA ARG A 222 11.36 10.53 -4.15
C ARG A 222 11.03 10.89 -5.59
N LYS A 223 10.06 11.78 -5.78
CA LYS A 223 9.88 12.45 -7.06
C LYS A 223 11.04 13.42 -7.25
N PRO A 224 11.78 13.37 -8.36
CA PRO A 224 12.80 14.35 -8.66
C PRO A 224 12.27 15.79 -8.58
N ALA A 225 13.18 16.73 -8.25
CA ALA A 225 12.87 18.15 -8.13
C ALA A 225 12.54 18.80 -9.48
#